data_bb9cb7c3bf75a9235a9c8f61e11c17a3
#
_entry.id   bb9cb7c3bf75a9235a9c8f61e11c17a3
#
_cell.length_a   1.000
_cell.length_b   1.000
_cell.length_c   1.000
_cell.angle_alpha   90.00
_cell.angle_beta   90.00
_cell.angle_gamma   90.00
#
_symmetry.space_group_name_H-M   'P 1'
#
loop_
_entity.id
_entity.type
_entity.pdbx_description
1 polymer ?
#
loop_
_entity_poly.entity_id
_entity_poly.type
_entity_poly.pdbx_seq_one_letter_code
_entity_poly.pdbx_strand_id
1 'polypeptide(L)'
;VNSGKIDALPGRTIVVGGGNVAIDVARNACRLGSEHVEMFCLESEAQMPASEEERREAVEDGAHISCGWGPKEVHLDEAGRVCGITFKRCTRVYDDEGRFAPEYDENDLRRVDADRVVMSIGQSIVWGDLLAGSKVELGRGQGALADPQTYQTAEPDVFVGGDVYTGPSFAIDAIAAGHEAAVSIHRFVQPGSTLTIGRNQLRYTALDRDDVVIESYDNASREVAHVDRDREKAAPFSEYVETFTEEQVRAETARCLGCGASIVDPNKCIGCGLCTTKCAFDAIHLDRDRPECSTMVKYEQKLPSLGKYALKRAIKIKFGKK
;
A
#
# COMPACT_ATOMS: atom_id res chain seq x y z
N VAL A 1 -15.66 -0.13 -18.55
CA VAL A 1 -14.37 0.15 -19.19
C VAL A 1 -13.63 -1.17 -19.41
N ASN A 2 -12.98 -1.73 -18.41
CA ASN A 2 -12.14 -2.94 -18.55
C ASN A 2 -12.86 -4.18 -19.16
N SER A 3 -14.17 -4.28 -19.03
CA SER A 3 -14.98 -5.35 -19.63
C SER A 3 -15.45 -5.04 -21.07
N GLY A 4 -15.07 -3.89 -21.64
CA GLY A 4 -15.51 -3.43 -22.96
C GLY A 4 -17.01 -3.10 -23.06
N LYS A 5 -17.68 -2.90 -21.92
CA LYS A 5 -19.12 -2.57 -21.90
C LYS A 5 -19.40 -1.06 -22.02
N ILE A 6 -18.41 -0.23 -21.73
CA ILE A 6 -18.48 1.22 -21.77
C ILE A 6 -17.26 1.73 -22.52
N ASP A 7 -17.49 2.29 -23.69
CA ASP A 7 -16.44 2.80 -24.57
C ASP A 7 -16.44 4.34 -24.67
N ALA A 8 -17.54 5.00 -24.29
CA ALA A 8 -17.68 6.44 -24.25
C ALA A 8 -18.68 6.87 -23.18
N LEU A 9 -18.43 8.03 -22.58
CA LEU A 9 -19.33 8.68 -21.60
C LEU A 9 -19.54 10.16 -21.99
N PRO A 10 -20.23 10.47 -23.11
CA PRO A 10 -20.49 11.86 -23.49
C PRO A 10 -21.40 12.56 -22.49
N GLY A 11 -21.34 13.89 -22.41
CA GLY A 11 -22.15 14.72 -21.54
C GLY A 11 -21.50 14.97 -20.17
N ARG A 12 -22.33 15.27 -19.17
CA ARG A 12 -21.89 15.69 -17.82
C ARG A 12 -21.95 14.53 -16.84
N THR A 13 -20.81 14.21 -16.24
CA THR A 13 -20.70 13.17 -15.22
C THR A 13 -20.38 13.78 -13.87
N ILE A 14 -21.25 13.55 -12.90
CA ILE A 14 -21.06 13.97 -11.50
C ILE A 14 -20.66 12.73 -10.69
N VAL A 15 -19.55 12.85 -9.94
CA VAL A 15 -19.05 11.79 -9.06
C VAL A 15 -19.24 12.23 -7.61
N VAL A 16 -19.84 11.39 -6.79
CA VAL A 16 -20.05 11.66 -5.37
C VAL A 16 -19.15 10.77 -4.54
N GLY A 17 -18.20 11.37 -3.81
CA GLY A 17 -17.25 10.69 -2.95
C GLY A 17 -15.89 11.41 -2.94
N GLY A 18 -15.10 11.18 -1.88
CA GLY A 18 -13.81 11.84 -1.65
C GLY A 18 -12.60 10.90 -1.58
N GLY A 19 -12.80 9.59 -1.77
CA GLY A 19 -11.72 8.58 -1.74
C GLY A 19 -11.10 8.31 -3.12
N ASN A 20 -10.01 7.52 -3.15
CA ASN A 20 -9.30 7.18 -4.39
C ASN A 20 -10.21 6.52 -5.43
N VAL A 21 -11.22 5.73 -5.03
CA VAL A 21 -12.19 5.15 -5.96
C VAL A 21 -13.00 6.23 -6.69
N ALA A 22 -13.37 7.32 -6.00
CA ALA A 22 -14.05 8.44 -6.64
C ALA A 22 -13.14 9.16 -7.65
N ILE A 23 -11.87 9.31 -7.31
CA ILE A 23 -10.83 9.83 -8.22
C ILE A 23 -10.74 8.96 -9.48
N ASP A 24 -10.61 7.64 -9.32
CA ASP A 24 -10.55 6.71 -10.46
C ASP A 24 -11.77 6.82 -11.37
N VAL A 25 -12.96 6.93 -10.78
CA VAL A 25 -14.22 7.11 -11.55
C VAL A 25 -14.19 8.43 -12.32
N ALA A 26 -13.76 9.52 -11.70
CA ALA A 26 -13.70 10.83 -12.34
C ALA A 26 -12.68 10.83 -13.49
N ARG A 27 -11.48 10.31 -13.27
CA ARG A 27 -10.44 10.18 -14.30
C ARG A 27 -10.91 9.31 -15.47
N ASN A 28 -11.54 8.17 -15.19
CA ASN A 28 -12.13 7.34 -16.23
C ASN A 28 -13.21 8.07 -17.02
N ALA A 29 -14.06 8.88 -16.36
CA ALA A 29 -15.09 9.66 -17.04
C ALA A 29 -14.46 10.70 -17.97
N CYS A 30 -13.42 11.42 -17.53
CA CYS A 30 -12.66 12.35 -18.37
C CYS A 30 -12.08 11.63 -19.62
N ARG A 31 -11.42 10.51 -19.41
CA ARG A 31 -10.78 9.71 -20.46
C ARG A 31 -11.76 9.05 -21.43
N LEU A 32 -12.99 8.83 -21.00
CA LEU A 32 -14.08 8.32 -21.84
C LEU A 32 -14.86 9.43 -22.57
N GLY A 33 -14.39 10.69 -22.48
CA GLY A 33 -14.92 11.81 -23.24
C GLY A 33 -16.12 12.49 -22.61
N SER A 34 -16.29 12.46 -21.28
CA SER A 34 -17.25 13.32 -20.60
C SER A 34 -16.87 14.78 -20.82
N GLU A 35 -17.82 15.59 -21.25
CA GLU A 35 -17.62 17.01 -21.54
C GLU A 35 -17.35 17.84 -20.27
N HIS A 36 -17.90 17.39 -19.16
CA HIS A 36 -17.71 17.98 -17.84
C HIS A 36 -17.74 16.88 -16.77
N VAL A 37 -16.69 16.84 -15.96
CA VAL A 37 -16.58 15.93 -14.81
C VAL A 37 -16.38 16.75 -13.56
N GLU A 38 -17.28 16.62 -12.60
CA GLU A 38 -17.16 17.27 -11.30
C GLU A 38 -17.37 16.26 -10.17
N MET A 39 -16.45 16.28 -9.21
CA MET A 39 -16.51 15.46 -7.99
C MET A 39 -17.05 16.29 -6.85
N PHE A 40 -17.90 15.71 -6.03
CA PHE A 40 -18.41 16.30 -4.79
C PHE A 40 -18.10 15.39 -3.62
N CYS A 41 -17.49 15.93 -2.55
CA CYS A 41 -17.21 15.21 -1.32
C CYS A 41 -17.65 16.01 -0.08
N LEU A 42 -17.85 15.29 1.01
CA LEU A 42 -18.26 15.88 2.30
C LEU A 42 -17.11 16.65 2.94
N GLU A 43 -15.91 16.13 2.79
CA GLU A 43 -14.70 16.60 3.44
C GLU A 43 -14.25 17.95 2.90
N SER A 44 -13.46 18.66 3.70
CA SER A 44 -12.64 19.76 3.20
C SER A 44 -11.47 19.22 2.38
N GLU A 45 -10.81 20.05 1.61
CA GLU A 45 -9.66 19.67 0.81
C GLU A 45 -8.55 19.01 1.65
N ALA A 46 -8.29 19.54 2.85
CA ALA A 46 -7.28 18.99 3.77
C ALA A 46 -7.68 17.65 4.42
N GLN A 47 -8.98 17.35 4.48
CA GLN A 47 -9.50 16.12 5.10
C GLN A 47 -9.89 15.06 4.07
N MET A 48 -9.78 15.37 2.78
CA MET A 48 -10.18 14.47 1.71
C MET A 48 -9.37 13.17 1.78
N PRO A 49 -10.02 11.97 1.79
CA PRO A 49 -9.34 10.70 1.95
C PRO A 49 -8.43 10.31 0.77
N ALA A 50 -8.72 10.83 -0.42
CA ALA A 50 -7.87 10.59 -1.60
C ALA A 50 -6.47 11.22 -1.41
N SER A 51 -5.43 10.52 -1.86
CA SER A 51 -4.06 11.01 -1.80
C SER A 51 -3.89 12.31 -2.60
N GLU A 52 -2.95 13.14 -2.21
CA GLU A 52 -2.66 14.40 -2.91
C GLU A 52 -2.25 14.18 -4.36
N GLU A 53 -1.48 13.13 -4.62
CA GLU A 53 -1.05 12.74 -5.96
C GLU A 53 -2.25 12.38 -6.85
N GLU A 54 -3.15 11.53 -6.38
CA GLU A 54 -4.37 11.15 -7.09
C GLU A 54 -5.28 12.36 -7.39
N ARG A 55 -5.44 13.27 -6.41
CA ARG A 55 -6.22 14.49 -6.58
C ARG A 55 -5.62 15.39 -7.66
N ARG A 56 -4.30 15.57 -7.66
CA ARG A 56 -3.58 16.34 -8.67
C ARG A 56 -3.79 15.75 -10.06
N GLU A 57 -3.61 14.44 -10.21
CA GLU A 57 -3.79 13.74 -11.48
C GLU A 57 -5.23 13.83 -12.01
N ALA A 58 -6.24 13.79 -11.13
CA ALA A 58 -7.63 13.99 -11.54
C ALA A 58 -7.88 15.39 -12.12
N VAL A 59 -7.30 16.42 -11.50
CA VAL A 59 -7.39 17.80 -11.99
C VAL A 59 -6.63 17.96 -13.32
N GLU A 60 -5.48 17.33 -13.46
CA GLU A 60 -4.70 17.29 -14.72
C GLU A 60 -5.49 16.60 -15.85
N ASP A 61 -6.24 15.53 -15.55
CA ASP A 61 -7.13 14.85 -16.49
C ASP A 61 -8.40 15.68 -16.83
N GLY A 62 -8.63 16.80 -16.12
CA GLY A 62 -9.74 17.74 -16.39
C GLY A 62 -10.93 17.62 -15.44
N ALA A 63 -10.85 16.86 -14.35
CA ALA A 63 -11.89 16.78 -13.36
C ALA A 63 -11.88 18.02 -12.43
N HIS A 64 -13.06 18.49 -12.03
CA HIS A 64 -13.22 19.51 -11.00
C HIS A 64 -13.55 18.86 -9.66
N ILE A 65 -12.98 19.37 -8.56
CA ILE A 65 -13.22 18.85 -7.20
C ILE A 65 -13.92 19.94 -6.37
N SER A 66 -15.10 19.62 -5.87
CA SER A 66 -15.92 20.48 -5.00
C SER A 66 -16.06 19.86 -3.62
N CYS A 67 -15.34 20.40 -2.65
CA CYS A 67 -15.32 19.94 -1.26
C CYS A 67 -16.43 20.58 -0.40
N GLY A 68 -16.86 19.89 0.65
CA GLY A 68 -17.84 20.37 1.62
C GLY A 68 -19.29 20.28 1.13
N TRP A 69 -19.62 19.29 0.31
CA TRP A 69 -20.95 19.11 -0.24
C TRP A 69 -21.43 17.66 -0.12
N GLY A 70 -22.60 17.46 0.45
CA GLY A 70 -23.29 16.17 0.53
C GLY A 70 -24.46 16.07 -0.44
N PRO A 71 -24.72 14.89 -1.02
CA PRO A 71 -25.86 14.69 -1.91
C PRO A 71 -27.18 14.82 -1.15
N LYS A 72 -28.15 15.50 -1.76
CA LYS A 72 -29.51 15.64 -1.23
C LYS A 72 -30.52 14.90 -2.08
N GLU A 73 -30.55 15.17 -3.39
CA GLU A 73 -31.58 14.62 -4.28
C GLU A 73 -31.04 14.55 -5.72
N VAL A 74 -31.28 13.42 -6.37
CA VAL A 74 -31.03 13.23 -7.81
C VAL A 74 -32.32 13.53 -8.57
N HIS A 75 -32.24 14.39 -9.61
CA HIS A 75 -33.36 14.77 -10.41
C HIS A 75 -33.46 13.95 -11.69
N LEU A 76 -34.68 13.59 -12.04
CA LEU A 76 -34.99 12.85 -13.27
C LEU A 76 -35.83 13.73 -14.20
N ASP A 77 -35.63 13.56 -15.50
CA ASP A 77 -36.49 14.15 -16.54
C ASP A 77 -37.81 13.38 -16.68
N GLU A 78 -38.69 13.84 -17.56
CA GLU A 78 -39.99 13.20 -17.83
C GLU A 78 -39.85 11.75 -18.37
N ALA A 79 -38.70 11.41 -18.93
CA ALA A 79 -38.39 10.07 -19.42
C ALA A 79 -37.72 9.16 -18.36
N GLY A 80 -37.58 9.65 -17.12
CA GLY A 80 -36.94 8.95 -16.00
C GLY A 80 -35.39 8.87 -16.09
N ARG A 81 -34.78 9.73 -16.88
CA ARG A 81 -33.31 9.81 -17.00
C ARG A 81 -32.79 10.90 -16.05
N VAL A 82 -31.57 10.69 -15.55
CA VAL A 82 -30.90 11.71 -14.72
C VAL A 82 -30.74 13.00 -15.51
N CYS A 83 -31.15 14.14 -14.90
CA CYS A 83 -30.98 15.47 -15.47
C CYS A 83 -30.26 16.43 -14.51
N GLY A 84 -29.93 16.01 -13.29
CA GLY A 84 -29.20 16.81 -12.32
C GLY A 84 -29.16 16.19 -10.93
N ILE A 85 -28.46 16.86 -10.04
CA ILE A 85 -28.37 16.52 -8.62
C ILE A 85 -28.34 17.81 -7.79
N THR A 86 -28.99 17.79 -6.64
CA THR A 86 -28.89 18.86 -5.63
C THR A 86 -28.02 18.38 -4.49
N PHE A 87 -27.06 19.22 -4.11
CA PHE A 87 -26.21 19.06 -2.95
C PHE A 87 -26.63 20.02 -1.84
N LYS A 88 -26.25 19.68 -0.61
CA LYS A 88 -26.35 20.51 0.57
C LYS A 88 -24.97 20.71 1.19
N ARG A 89 -24.73 21.89 1.75
CA ARG A 89 -23.45 22.23 2.35
C ARG A 89 -23.16 21.33 3.55
N CYS A 90 -22.03 20.63 3.54
CA CYS A 90 -21.54 19.90 4.69
C CYS A 90 -20.72 20.85 5.58
N THR A 91 -21.16 21.01 6.82
CA THR A 91 -20.52 21.92 7.80
C THR A 91 -19.53 21.17 8.69
N ARG A 92 -19.74 19.88 8.90
CA ARG A 92 -18.88 19.02 9.68
C ARG A 92 -19.02 17.57 9.20
N VAL A 93 -17.92 16.81 9.09
CA VAL A 93 -17.93 15.40 8.66
C VAL A 93 -17.81 14.46 9.86
N TYR A 94 -16.99 14.81 10.84
CA TYR A 94 -16.73 13.99 12.01
C TYR A 94 -17.16 14.68 13.29
N ASP A 95 -17.63 13.92 14.27
CA ASP A 95 -17.91 14.44 15.61
C ASP A 95 -16.62 14.67 16.41
N ASP A 96 -16.77 15.13 17.67
CA ASP A 96 -15.65 15.46 18.54
C ASP A 96 -14.83 14.22 18.95
N GLU A 97 -15.41 13.02 18.80
CA GLU A 97 -14.74 11.73 19.02
C GLU A 97 -14.16 11.12 17.73
N GLY A 98 -14.16 11.88 16.62
CA GLY A 98 -13.64 11.42 15.33
C GLY A 98 -14.50 10.37 14.62
N ARG A 99 -15.77 10.24 14.98
CA ARG A 99 -16.71 9.32 14.32
C ARG A 99 -17.38 10.02 13.15
N PHE A 100 -17.64 9.30 12.08
CA PHE A 100 -18.38 9.81 10.93
C PHE A 100 -19.81 10.17 11.32
N ALA A 101 -20.11 11.46 11.38
CA ALA A 101 -21.38 12.04 11.77
C ALA A 101 -21.59 13.38 11.04
N PRO A 102 -21.87 13.35 9.73
CA PRO A 102 -21.91 14.57 8.93
C PRO A 102 -23.10 15.44 9.29
N GLU A 103 -22.83 16.74 9.44
CA GLU A 103 -23.81 17.79 9.65
C GLU A 103 -23.94 18.68 8.42
N TYR A 104 -25.14 19.20 8.17
CA TYR A 104 -25.42 19.94 6.95
C TYR A 104 -26.17 21.22 7.24
N ASP A 105 -25.91 22.27 6.42
CA ASP A 105 -26.80 23.40 6.28
C ASP A 105 -27.87 23.07 5.20
N GLU A 106 -29.09 22.86 5.63
CA GLU A 106 -30.19 22.51 4.75
C GLU A 106 -30.67 23.70 3.88
N ASN A 107 -30.19 24.91 4.15
CA ASN A 107 -30.54 26.12 3.38
C ASN A 107 -29.49 26.49 2.34
N ASP A 108 -28.25 26.02 2.50
CA ASP A 108 -27.18 26.19 1.50
C ASP A 108 -27.20 25.02 0.52
N LEU A 109 -27.92 25.20 -0.56
CA LEU A 109 -28.14 24.17 -1.58
C LEU A 109 -27.47 24.57 -2.90
N ARG A 110 -26.84 23.59 -3.55
CA ARG A 110 -26.27 23.74 -4.89
C ARG A 110 -26.85 22.69 -5.83
N ARG A 111 -27.59 23.14 -6.86
CA ARG A 111 -28.05 22.27 -7.94
C ARG A 111 -27.03 22.27 -9.07
N VAL A 112 -26.78 21.09 -9.60
CA VAL A 112 -25.84 20.85 -10.72
C VAL A 112 -26.56 19.99 -11.76
N ASP A 113 -26.48 20.38 -13.03
CA ASP A 113 -27.00 19.58 -14.12
C ASP A 113 -26.06 18.39 -14.37
N ALA A 114 -26.64 17.22 -14.61
CA ALA A 114 -25.90 15.98 -14.83
C ALA A 114 -26.67 15.06 -15.77
N ASP A 115 -25.94 14.41 -16.67
CA ASP A 115 -26.47 13.29 -17.46
C ASP A 115 -26.24 11.95 -16.74
N ARG A 116 -25.28 11.94 -15.80
CA ARG A 116 -24.94 10.79 -14.94
C ARG A 116 -24.50 11.24 -13.57
N VAL A 117 -24.90 10.46 -12.58
CA VAL A 117 -24.41 10.57 -11.20
C VAL A 117 -23.84 9.20 -10.80
N VAL A 118 -22.58 9.19 -10.39
CA VAL A 118 -21.89 7.98 -9.93
C VAL A 118 -21.60 8.11 -8.44
N MET A 119 -22.17 7.19 -7.65
CA MET A 119 -21.98 7.17 -6.21
C MET A 119 -20.75 6.33 -5.86
N SER A 120 -19.71 6.97 -5.31
CA SER A 120 -18.44 6.36 -4.88
C SER A 120 -18.20 6.61 -3.39
N ILE A 121 -19.24 6.37 -2.59
CA ILE A 121 -19.32 6.70 -1.16
C ILE A 121 -18.87 5.57 -0.22
N GLY A 122 -18.14 4.60 -0.75
CA GLY A 122 -17.64 3.44 -0.03
C GLY A 122 -18.50 2.20 -0.20
N GLN A 123 -18.08 1.14 0.48
CA GLN A 123 -18.73 -0.17 0.48
C GLN A 123 -18.92 -0.64 1.92
N SER A 124 -19.80 -1.58 2.12
CA SER A 124 -20.03 -2.24 3.41
C SER A 124 -19.77 -3.74 3.29
N ILE A 125 -19.35 -4.34 4.40
CA ILE A 125 -19.20 -5.79 4.49
C ILE A 125 -20.59 -6.41 4.61
N VAL A 126 -20.87 -7.41 3.78
CA VAL A 126 -22.10 -8.19 3.82
C VAL A 126 -21.73 -9.66 4.01
N TRP A 127 -21.91 -10.16 5.20
CA TRP A 127 -21.57 -11.54 5.55
C TRP A 127 -22.62 -12.56 5.08
N GLY A 128 -23.88 -12.12 4.91
CA GLY A 128 -24.99 -13.05 4.69
C GLY A 128 -25.05 -14.10 5.80
N ASP A 129 -25.16 -15.38 5.43
CA ASP A 129 -25.22 -16.50 6.37
C ASP A 129 -23.83 -17.10 6.69
N LEU A 130 -22.73 -16.52 6.15
CA LEU A 130 -21.38 -17.09 6.28
C LEU A 130 -20.94 -17.29 7.74
N LEU A 131 -21.31 -16.36 8.63
CA LEU A 131 -20.94 -16.42 10.05
C LEU A 131 -22.04 -16.99 10.95
N ALA A 132 -23.14 -17.49 10.38
CA ALA A 132 -24.26 -18.03 11.16
C ALA A 132 -23.81 -19.23 12.01
N GLY A 133 -24.00 -19.11 13.32
CA GLY A 133 -23.62 -20.16 14.30
C GLY A 133 -22.13 -20.20 14.65
N SER A 134 -21.30 -19.32 14.09
CA SER A 134 -19.90 -19.17 14.48
C SER A 134 -19.75 -18.29 15.73
N LYS A 135 -18.56 -18.35 16.37
CA LYS A 135 -18.19 -17.45 17.47
C LYS A 135 -17.43 -16.21 16.99
N VAL A 136 -17.38 -15.96 15.69
CA VAL A 136 -16.72 -14.78 15.16
C VAL A 136 -17.45 -13.53 15.65
N GLU A 137 -16.72 -12.67 16.34
CA GLU A 137 -17.23 -11.40 16.84
C GLU A 137 -17.03 -10.32 15.79
N LEU A 138 -18.03 -9.45 15.65
CA LEU A 138 -17.99 -8.33 14.72
C LEU A 138 -17.84 -7.02 15.49
N GLY A 139 -16.95 -6.18 15.00
CA GLY A 139 -16.73 -4.84 15.50
C GLY A 139 -17.52 -3.78 14.72
N ARG A 140 -17.06 -2.54 14.84
CA ARG A 140 -17.63 -1.41 14.11
C ARG A 140 -17.53 -1.64 12.60
N GLY A 141 -18.58 -1.27 11.86
CA GLY A 141 -18.62 -1.43 10.39
C GLY A 141 -18.70 -2.87 9.92
N GLN A 142 -19.11 -3.79 10.79
CA GLN A 142 -19.22 -5.22 10.50
C GLN A 142 -17.86 -5.91 10.23
N GLY A 143 -16.73 -5.28 10.58
CA GLY A 143 -15.42 -5.91 10.52
C GLY A 143 -15.29 -7.05 11.53
N ALA A 144 -14.64 -8.15 11.16
CA ALA A 144 -14.41 -9.26 12.07
C ALA A 144 -13.29 -8.92 13.07
N LEU A 145 -13.52 -9.23 14.35
CA LEU A 145 -12.49 -9.06 15.37
C LEU A 145 -11.54 -10.27 15.38
N ALA A 146 -10.24 -9.98 15.40
CA ALA A 146 -9.20 -10.99 15.43
C ALA A 146 -7.99 -10.51 16.23
N ASP A 147 -7.17 -11.45 16.67
CA ASP A 147 -5.87 -11.14 17.26
C ASP A 147 -4.94 -10.49 16.23
N PRO A 148 -4.33 -9.33 16.52
CA PRO A 148 -3.57 -8.57 15.55
C PRO A 148 -2.25 -9.22 15.12
N GLN A 149 -1.77 -10.22 15.84
CA GLN A 149 -0.54 -10.94 15.54
C GLN A 149 -0.80 -12.23 14.76
N THR A 150 -1.88 -12.90 15.07
CA THR A 150 -2.20 -14.22 14.52
C THR A 150 -3.31 -14.20 13.49
N TYR A 151 -4.09 -13.11 13.41
CA TYR A 151 -5.28 -12.98 12.56
C TYR A 151 -6.38 -14.01 12.88
N GLN A 152 -6.28 -14.67 14.04
CA GLN A 152 -7.25 -15.65 14.53
C GLN A 152 -8.42 -14.94 15.18
N THR A 153 -9.64 -15.38 14.88
CA THR A 153 -10.87 -14.87 15.48
C THR A 153 -11.19 -15.61 16.78
N ALA A 154 -12.30 -15.27 17.43
CA ALA A 154 -12.85 -16.03 18.56
C ALA A 154 -13.27 -17.47 18.18
N GLU A 155 -13.51 -17.75 16.89
CA GLU A 155 -13.64 -19.11 16.37
C GLU A 155 -12.25 -19.64 16.02
N PRO A 156 -11.73 -20.68 16.72
CA PRO A 156 -10.31 -21.03 16.66
C PRO A 156 -9.77 -21.45 15.28
N ASP A 157 -10.62 -21.96 14.40
CA ASP A 157 -10.28 -22.41 13.05
C ASP A 157 -10.61 -21.36 11.97
N VAL A 158 -11.03 -20.14 12.38
CA VAL A 158 -11.33 -19.04 11.48
C VAL A 158 -10.28 -17.92 11.62
N PHE A 159 -9.69 -17.58 10.50
CA PHE A 159 -8.71 -16.51 10.38
C PHE A 159 -9.20 -15.47 9.38
N VAL A 160 -8.90 -14.19 9.61
CA VAL A 160 -9.36 -13.08 8.76
C VAL A 160 -8.21 -12.15 8.41
N GLY A 161 -8.34 -11.45 7.29
CA GLY A 161 -7.38 -10.44 6.84
C GLY A 161 -7.98 -9.58 5.74
N GLY A 162 -7.29 -8.50 5.36
CA GLY A 162 -7.78 -7.54 4.39
C GLY A 162 -8.96 -6.72 4.90
N ASP A 163 -9.78 -6.19 4.00
CA ASP A 163 -10.84 -5.21 4.31
C ASP A 163 -11.85 -5.68 5.35
N VAL A 164 -12.11 -6.97 5.46
CA VAL A 164 -13.03 -7.52 6.46
C VAL A 164 -12.47 -7.46 7.89
N TYR A 165 -11.16 -7.19 8.04
CA TYR A 165 -10.48 -7.05 9.34
C TYR A 165 -10.01 -5.63 9.59
N THR A 166 -9.28 -5.03 8.63
CA THR A 166 -8.67 -3.71 8.78
C THR A 166 -9.58 -2.55 8.38
N GLY A 167 -10.70 -2.83 7.70
CA GLY A 167 -11.44 -1.86 6.91
C GLY A 167 -10.80 -1.65 5.53
N PRO A 168 -11.38 -0.80 4.69
CA PRO A 168 -10.87 -0.51 3.35
C PRO A 168 -9.40 -0.06 3.37
N SER A 169 -8.54 -0.77 2.63
CA SER A 169 -7.10 -0.53 2.56
C SER A 169 -6.56 -0.90 1.17
N PHE A 170 -5.22 -0.85 1.00
CA PHE A 170 -4.60 -1.21 -0.27
C PHE A 170 -4.51 -2.73 -0.46
N ALA A 171 -4.54 -3.17 -1.71
CA ALA A 171 -4.40 -4.58 -2.04
C ALA A 171 -3.13 -5.23 -1.46
N ILE A 172 -2.04 -4.45 -1.36
CA ILE A 172 -0.78 -4.92 -0.76
C ILE A 172 -0.92 -5.24 0.74
N ASP A 173 -1.75 -4.49 1.47
CA ASP A 173 -2.03 -4.74 2.88
C ASP A 173 -2.82 -6.03 3.06
N ALA A 174 -3.80 -6.28 2.17
CA ALA A 174 -4.54 -7.53 2.14
C ALA A 174 -3.64 -8.74 1.82
N ILE A 175 -2.68 -8.59 0.89
CA ILE A 175 -1.68 -9.61 0.59
C ILE A 175 -0.80 -9.87 1.81
N ALA A 176 -0.32 -8.84 2.48
CA ALA A 176 0.50 -8.97 3.70
C ALA A 176 -0.28 -9.69 4.81
N ALA A 177 -1.54 -9.28 5.06
CA ALA A 177 -2.41 -9.95 6.01
C ALA A 177 -2.63 -11.43 5.67
N GLY A 178 -2.84 -11.74 4.38
CA GLY A 178 -2.99 -13.10 3.88
C GLY A 178 -1.75 -13.97 4.12
N HIS A 179 -0.55 -13.43 3.91
CA HIS A 179 0.71 -14.11 4.22
C HIS A 179 0.82 -14.45 5.73
N GLU A 180 0.53 -13.49 6.59
CA GLU A 180 0.58 -13.68 8.03
C GLU A 180 -0.49 -14.68 8.53
N ALA A 181 -1.71 -14.57 8.00
CA ALA A 181 -2.79 -15.51 8.30
C ALA A 181 -2.44 -16.94 7.83
N ALA A 182 -1.81 -17.10 6.66
CA ALA A 182 -1.39 -18.39 6.15
C ALA A 182 -0.36 -19.08 7.08
N VAL A 183 0.59 -18.31 7.66
CA VAL A 183 1.51 -18.83 8.67
C VAL A 183 0.76 -19.28 9.93
N SER A 184 -0.26 -18.54 10.34
CA SER A 184 -1.10 -18.91 11.48
C SER A 184 -1.88 -20.20 11.21
N ILE A 185 -2.53 -20.30 10.07
CA ILE A 185 -3.28 -21.49 9.63
C ILE A 185 -2.35 -22.70 9.57
N HIS A 186 -1.17 -22.56 8.95
CA HIS A 186 -0.19 -23.63 8.88
C HIS A 186 0.20 -24.14 10.27
N ARG A 187 0.44 -23.25 11.23
CA ARG A 187 0.79 -23.61 12.59
C ARG A 187 -0.39 -24.21 13.36
N PHE A 188 -1.59 -23.69 13.12
CA PHE A 188 -2.80 -24.19 13.78
C PHE A 188 -3.05 -25.67 13.47
N VAL A 189 -2.83 -26.09 12.23
CA VAL A 189 -3.00 -27.50 11.84
C VAL A 189 -1.84 -28.40 12.23
N GLN A 190 -0.74 -27.86 12.78
CA GLN A 190 0.42 -28.64 13.24
C GLN A 190 0.30 -28.93 14.74
N PRO A 191 0.22 -30.20 15.17
CA PRO A 191 0.13 -30.54 16.59
C PRO A 191 1.30 -29.97 17.39
N GLY A 192 0.99 -29.29 18.50
CA GLY A 192 1.99 -28.75 19.42
C GLY A 192 2.67 -27.47 18.98
N SER A 193 2.29 -26.91 17.83
CA SER A 193 2.81 -25.60 17.36
C SER A 193 2.09 -24.45 18.08
N THR A 194 2.83 -23.35 18.32
CA THR A 194 2.24 -22.11 18.83
C THR A 194 2.12 -21.10 17.70
N LEU A 195 1.05 -20.30 17.71
CA LEU A 195 0.81 -19.31 16.66
C LEU A 195 1.76 -18.12 16.74
N THR A 196 2.34 -17.83 17.90
CA THR A 196 3.06 -16.58 18.19
C THR A 196 4.59 -16.68 18.15
N ILE A 197 5.18 -17.88 18.30
CA ILE A 197 6.65 -18.04 18.28
C ILE A 197 7.25 -17.53 16.96
N GLY A 198 8.27 -16.66 17.08
CA GLY A 198 9.01 -16.13 15.94
C GLY A 198 8.23 -15.15 15.07
N ARG A 199 7.06 -14.65 15.53
CA ARG A 199 6.36 -13.54 14.89
C ARG A 199 7.10 -12.25 15.15
N ASN A 200 7.12 -11.39 14.14
CA ASN A 200 7.66 -10.05 14.29
C ASN A 200 6.74 -9.22 15.18
N GLN A 201 7.27 -8.78 16.32
CA GLN A 201 6.55 -7.92 17.28
C GLN A 201 7.06 -6.48 17.24
N LEU A 202 7.95 -6.16 16.32
CA LEU A 202 8.46 -4.80 16.18
C LEU A 202 7.34 -3.86 15.74
N ARG A 203 7.15 -2.82 16.52
CA ARG A 203 6.28 -1.70 16.15
C ARG A 203 7.15 -0.64 15.50
N TYR A 204 6.83 -0.28 14.27
CA TYR A 204 7.48 0.80 13.56
C TYR A 204 6.74 2.10 13.86
N THR A 205 7.49 3.11 14.27
CA THR A 205 6.97 4.47 14.40
C THR A 205 7.40 5.23 13.15
N ALA A 206 6.45 5.88 12.48
CA ALA A 206 6.79 6.78 11.40
C ALA A 206 7.63 7.93 11.97
N LEU A 207 8.79 8.16 11.34
CA LEU A 207 9.63 9.31 11.68
C LEU A 207 9.03 10.55 11.03
N ASP A 208 9.02 11.65 11.79
CA ASP A 208 8.80 12.96 11.21
C ASP A 208 9.95 13.27 10.25
N ARG A 209 9.63 13.49 8.99
CA ARG A 209 10.62 13.72 7.94
C ARG A 209 10.82 15.21 7.64
N ASP A 210 9.92 16.06 8.12
CA ASP A 210 9.94 17.48 7.80
C ASP A 210 11.09 18.21 8.52
N ASP A 211 11.51 17.69 9.68
CA ASP A 211 12.61 18.24 10.48
C ASP A 211 13.96 17.53 10.28
N VAL A 212 14.04 16.56 9.36
CA VAL A 212 15.29 15.82 9.14
C VAL A 212 16.22 16.59 8.20
N VAL A 213 17.25 17.21 8.75
CA VAL A 213 18.34 17.84 8.00
C VAL A 213 19.51 16.87 7.92
N ILE A 214 19.88 16.45 6.71
CA ILE A 214 21.07 15.62 6.46
C ILE A 214 22.12 16.51 5.83
N GLU A 215 23.08 16.97 6.64
CA GLU A 215 24.13 17.93 6.21
C GLU A 215 25.03 17.41 5.09
N SER A 216 25.20 16.08 4.98
CA SER A 216 26.01 15.43 3.95
C SER A 216 25.25 15.11 2.66
N TYR A 217 23.99 15.51 2.55
CA TYR A 217 23.13 15.23 1.42
C TYR A 217 22.98 16.46 0.55
N ASP A 218 23.12 16.32 -0.75
CA ASP A 218 23.19 17.44 -1.69
C ASP A 218 21.84 18.11 -2.01
N ASN A 219 20.74 17.72 -1.38
CA ASN A 219 19.39 18.27 -1.61
C ASN A 219 19.00 18.41 -3.10
N ALA A 220 19.59 17.59 -3.97
CA ALA A 220 19.25 17.59 -5.40
C ALA A 220 17.76 17.31 -5.60
N SER A 221 17.13 18.03 -6.51
CA SER A 221 15.73 17.85 -6.85
C SER A 221 15.51 16.42 -7.37
N ARG A 222 14.31 15.89 -7.07
CA ARG A 222 13.89 14.59 -7.60
C ARG A 222 13.68 14.67 -9.11
N GLU A 223 14.19 13.69 -9.85
CA GLU A 223 13.87 13.54 -11.26
C GLU A 223 12.41 13.11 -11.45
N VAL A 224 11.80 13.61 -12.50
CA VAL A 224 10.41 13.31 -12.85
C VAL A 224 10.39 12.62 -14.22
N ALA A 225 9.65 11.52 -14.30
CA ALA A 225 9.46 10.82 -15.56
C ALA A 225 8.70 11.70 -16.56
N HIS A 226 9.07 11.63 -17.83
CA HIS A 226 8.38 12.35 -18.89
C HIS A 226 6.98 11.77 -19.11
N VAL A 227 5.99 12.67 -19.26
CA VAL A 227 4.60 12.32 -19.57
C VAL A 227 4.33 12.73 -21.01
N ASP A 228 4.12 11.75 -21.88
CA ASP A 228 3.72 12.00 -23.28
C ASP A 228 2.23 12.38 -23.33
N ARG A 229 1.96 13.68 -23.27
CA ARG A 229 0.60 14.24 -23.26
C ARG A 229 -0.15 14.04 -24.58
N ASP A 230 0.54 13.90 -25.70
CA ASP A 230 -0.10 13.63 -26.98
C ASP A 230 -0.57 12.18 -27.07
N ARG A 231 0.24 11.25 -26.57
CA ARG A 231 -0.14 9.84 -26.45
C ARG A 231 -1.27 9.63 -25.43
N GLU A 232 -1.24 10.34 -24.30
CA GLU A 232 -2.32 10.32 -23.32
C GLU A 232 -3.66 10.71 -23.94
N LYS A 233 -3.71 11.77 -24.77
CA LYS A 233 -4.91 12.21 -25.47
C LYS A 233 -5.35 11.25 -26.57
N ALA A 234 -4.42 10.69 -27.32
CA ALA A 234 -4.72 9.79 -28.42
C ALA A 234 -5.16 8.41 -27.96
N ALA A 235 -4.62 7.91 -26.84
CA ALA A 235 -4.86 6.59 -26.29
C ALA A 235 -4.84 6.62 -24.75
N PRO A 236 -5.88 7.21 -24.11
CA PRO A 236 -5.87 7.56 -22.69
C PRO A 236 -5.77 6.37 -21.72
N PHE A 237 -5.98 5.15 -22.21
CA PHE A 237 -5.81 3.90 -21.44
C PHE A 237 -4.53 3.14 -21.79
N SER A 238 -3.66 3.70 -22.63
CA SER A 238 -2.32 3.14 -22.87
C SER A 238 -1.32 3.72 -21.87
N GLU A 239 -0.14 3.10 -21.81
CA GLU A 239 0.98 3.62 -21.03
C GLU A 239 1.57 4.85 -21.74
N TYR A 240 1.57 5.99 -21.08
CA TYR A 240 2.00 7.29 -21.59
C TYR A 240 3.06 7.96 -20.69
N VAL A 241 3.35 7.39 -19.55
CA VAL A 241 4.48 7.78 -18.70
C VAL A 241 5.70 7.02 -19.14
N GLU A 242 6.75 7.75 -19.54
CA GLU A 242 8.00 7.15 -20.00
C GLU A 242 8.87 6.72 -18.81
N THR A 243 9.75 5.76 -19.04
CA THR A 243 10.77 5.40 -18.06
C THR A 243 11.86 6.48 -18.00
N PHE A 244 12.61 6.53 -16.91
CA PHE A 244 13.77 7.41 -16.80
C PHE A 244 14.81 7.12 -17.88
N THR A 245 15.43 8.18 -18.39
CA THR A 245 16.64 8.06 -19.21
C THR A 245 17.82 7.57 -18.35
N GLU A 246 18.89 7.10 -18.99
CA GLU A 246 20.09 6.69 -18.27
C GLU A 246 20.66 7.82 -17.40
N GLU A 247 20.61 9.06 -17.87
CA GLU A 247 21.06 10.24 -17.13
C GLU A 247 20.22 10.48 -15.88
N GLN A 248 18.90 10.40 -16.00
CA GLN A 248 17.97 10.51 -14.87
C GLN A 248 18.17 9.37 -13.86
N VAL A 249 18.35 8.12 -14.34
CA VAL A 249 18.66 6.99 -13.44
C VAL A 249 19.97 7.25 -12.70
N ARG A 250 21.00 7.77 -13.35
CA ARG A 250 22.27 8.10 -12.70
C ARG A 250 22.11 9.20 -11.66
N ALA A 251 21.32 10.24 -11.94
CA ALA A 251 21.04 11.32 -11.00
C ALA A 251 20.27 10.79 -9.77
N GLU A 252 19.20 10.00 -9.98
CA GLU A 252 18.43 9.43 -8.87
C GLU A 252 19.20 8.40 -8.04
N THR A 253 20.03 7.56 -8.68
CA THR A 253 20.84 6.59 -7.93
C THR A 253 21.97 7.25 -7.15
N ALA A 254 22.50 8.39 -7.59
CA ALA A 254 23.53 9.15 -6.87
C ALA A 254 23.00 9.70 -5.52
N ARG A 255 21.70 10.02 -5.46
CA ARG A 255 21.05 10.49 -4.22
C ARG A 255 20.44 9.36 -3.37
N CYS A 256 20.57 8.11 -3.79
CA CYS A 256 20.00 6.97 -3.08
C CYS A 256 20.76 6.68 -1.78
N LEU A 257 20.05 6.66 -0.65
CA LEU A 257 20.63 6.36 0.66
C LEU A 257 20.85 4.86 0.90
N GLY A 258 20.40 4.01 0.00
CA GLY A 258 20.52 2.55 0.13
C GLY A 258 19.72 1.97 1.31
N CYS A 259 18.75 2.68 1.86
CA CYS A 259 18.03 2.29 3.09
C CYS A 259 17.19 1.00 2.94
N GLY A 260 16.84 0.61 1.71
CA GLY A 260 16.15 -0.64 1.40
C GLY A 260 17.06 -1.75 0.91
N ALA A 261 18.38 -1.52 0.82
CA ALA A 261 19.32 -2.53 0.33
C ALA A 261 19.49 -3.66 1.37
N SER A 262 19.35 -4.91 0.91
CA SER A 262 19.64 -6.07 1.74
C SER A 262 21.17 -6.28 1.81
N ILE A 263 21.72 -6.21 3.02
CA ILE A 263 23.15 -6.40 3.27
C ILE A 263 23.34 -7.67 4.10
N VAL A 264 24.22 -8.56 3.64
CA VAL A 264 24.61 -9.72 4.42
C VAL A 264 25.76 -9.32 5.36
N ASP A 265 25.55 -9.48 6.67
CA ASP A 265 26.64 -9.36 7.64
C ASP A 265 27.51 -10.63 7.62
N PRO A 266 28.73 -10.57 7.09
CA PRO A 266 29.58 -11.76 6.96
C PRO A 266 30.01 -12.35 8.31
N ASN A 267 29.91 -11.58 9.41
CA ASN A 267 30.21 -12.05 10.74
C ASN A 267 29.06 -12.83 11.39
N LYS A 268 27.85 -12.59 10.93
CA LYS A 268 26.63 -13.27 11.40
C LYS A 268 26.14 -14.35 10.45
N CYS A 269 26.53 -14.28 9.18
CA CYS A 269 26.16 -15.25 8.17
C CYS A 269 26.88 -16.60 8.42
N ILE A 270 26.08 -17.64 8.59
CA ILE A 270 26.60 -19.02 8.77
C ILE A 270 26.67 -19.81 7.44
N GLY A 271 26.33 -19.18 6.31
CA GLY A 271 26.37 -19.83 5.00
C GLY A 271 25.31 -20.94 4.81
N CYS A 272 24.20 -20.90 5.52
CA CYS A 272 23.17 -21.95 5.48
C CYS A 272 22.41 -22.07 4.15
N GLY A 273 22.49 -21.07 3.26
CA GLY A 273 21.81 -21.06 1.96
C GLY A 273 20.32 -20.77 1.98
N LEU A 274 19.70 -20.51 3.12
CA LEU A 274 18.25 -20.27 3.18
C LEU A 274 17.83 -19.04 2.36
N CYS A 275 18.64 -17.98 2.34
CA CYS A 275 18.36 -16.78 1.56
C CYS A 275 18.37 -17.07 0.05
N THR A 276 19.23 -17.95 -0.44
CA THR A 276 19.29 -18.33 -1.87
C THR A 276 18.03 -19.08 -2.30
N THR A 277 17.47 -19.92 -1.41
CA THR A 277 16.23 -20.67 -1.70
C THR A 277 14.97 -19.81 -1.60
N LYS A 278 15.05 -18.64 -0.95
CA LYS A 278 13.92 -17.72 -0.78
C LYS A 278 13.89 -16.60 -1.80
N CYS A 279 14.98 -16.34 -2.49
CA CYS A 279 15.03 -15.32 -3.53
C CYS A 279 14.35 -15.82 -4.81
N ALA A 280 13.16 -15.30 -5.11
CA ALA A 280 12.43 -15.67 -6.32
C ALA A 280 13.11 -15.16 -7.62
N PHE A 281 14.04 -14.21 -7.49
CA PHE A 281 14.75 -13.59 -8.61
C PHE A 281 16.15 -14.15 -8.85
N ASP A 282 16.54 -15.20 -8.10
CA ASP A 282 17.90 -15.78 -8.14
C ASP A 282 19.03 -14.73 -8.01
N ALA A 283 18.76 -13.68 -7.21
CA ALA A 283 19.69 -12.56 -7.02
C ALA A 283 20.66 -12.76 -5.85
N ILE A 284 20.55 -13.86 -5.11
CA ILE A 284 21.40 -14.17 -3.96
C ILE A 284 22.08 -15.50 -4.20
N HIS A 285 23.40 -15.47 -4.27
CA HIS A 285 24.24 -16.65 -4.46
C HIS A 285 25.16 -16.86 -3.26
N LEU A 286 25.53 -18.11 -3.02
CA LEU A 286 26.57 -18.47 -2.05
C LEU A 286 27.84 -18.85 -2.80
N ASP A 287 28.84 -18.01 -2.66
CA ASP A 287 30.16 -18.29 -3.17
C ASP A 287 31.06 -18.84 -2.05
N ARG A 288 31.88 -19.80 -2.39
CA ARG A 288 32.85 -20.38 -1.46
C ARG A 288 34.22 -19.75 -1.70
N ASP A 289 34.54 -18.72 -0.92
CA ASP A 289 35.81 -17.98 -0.99
C ASP A 289 36.98 -18.71 -0.39
N ARG A 290 36.73 -19.74 0.46
CA ARG A 290 37.75 -20.57 1.13
C ARG A 290 37.41 -22.05 1.04
N PRO A 291 37.52 -22.68 -0.12
CA PRO A 291 37.12 -24.07 -0.30
C PRO A 291 37.99 -25.03 0.56
N GLU A 292 39.21 -24.65 0.88
CA GLU A 292 40.12 -25.41 1.76
C GLU A 292 39.57 -25.56 3.19
N CYS A 293 38.77 -24.61 3.68
CA CYS A 293 38.19 -24.66 5.02
C CYS A 293 37.13 -25.77 5.17
N SER A 294 36.59 -26.27 4.06
CA SER A 294 35.56 -27.32 4.05
C SER A 294 36.12 -28.72 3.90
N THR A 295 37.42 -28.85 3.76
CA THR A 295 38.09 -30.17 3.70
C THR A 295 38.09 -30.79 5.09
N MET A 296 37.33 -31.90 5.24
CA MET A 296 37.32 -32.64 6.49
C MET A 296 38.61 -33.45 6.58
N VAL A 297 39.47 -33.12 7.54
CA VAL A 297 40.67 -33.86 7.86
C VAL A 297 40.53 -34.54 9.21
N LYS A 298 41.07 -35.75 9.34
CA LYS A 298 41.09 -36.47 10.62
C LYS A 298 41.79 -35.65 11.69
N TYR A 299 41.37 -35.82 12.95
CA TYR A 299 41.87 -35.02 14.07
C TYR A 299 43.43 -35.11 14.19
N GLU A 300 43.98 -36.31 14.00
CA GLU A 300 45.43 -36.57 14.09
C GLU A 300 46.22 -35.77 13.04
N GLN A 301 45.61 -35.52 11.86
CA GLN A 301 46.22 -34.74 10.79
C GLN A 301 46.17 -33.22 11.04
N LYS A 302 45.33 -32.78 11.97
CA LYS A 302 45.25 -31.36 12.39
C LYS A 302 46.33 -30.98 13.40
N LEU A 303 46.86 -31.94 14.19
CA LEU A 303 47.79 -31.65 15.26
C LEU A 303 49.07 -30.91 14.80
N PRO A 304 49.73 -31.25 13.68
CA PRO A 304 50.89 -30.50 13.21
C PRO A 304 50.57 -29.03 12.84
N SER A 305 49.40 -28.79 12.25
CA SER A 305 48.94 -27.43 11.85
C SER A 305 48.59 -26.59 13.08
N LEU A 306 47.90 -27.20 14.06
CA LEU A 306 47.60 -26.57 15.35
C LEU A 306 48.86 -26.24 16.13
N GLY A 307 49.83 -27.13 16.13
CA GLY A 307 51.15 -26.91 16.76
C GLY A 307 51.90 -25.74 16.13
N LYS A 308 51.95 -25.66 14.80
CA LYS A 308 52.52 -24.53 14.07
C LYS A 308 51.80 -23.21 14.39
N TYR A 309 50.45 -23.24 14.43
CA TYR A 309 49.67 -22.07 14.76
C TYR A 309 49.92 -21.61 16.20
N ALA A 310 49.88 -22.52 17.16
CA ALA A 310 50.12 -22.21 18.57
C ALA A 310 51.53 -21.62 18.80
N LEU A 311 52.56 -22.19 18.14
CA LEU A 311 53.92 -21.67 18.17
C LEU A 311 54.03 -20.26 17.59
N LYS A 312 53.46 -20.01 16.40
CA LYS A 312 53.38 -18.67 15.78
C LYS A 312 52.71 -17.67 16.69
N ARG A 313 51.60 -18.08 17.29
CA ARG A 313 50.84 -17.21 18.20
C ARG A 313 51.62 -16.90 19.49
N ALA A 314 52.25 -17.89 20.09
CA ALA A 314 53.09 -17.71 21.27
C ALA A 314 54.25 -16.73 21.00
N ILE A 315 54.92 -16.88 19.85
CA ILE A 315 55.98 -15.96 19.41
C ILE A 315 55.43 -14.53 19.21
N LYS A 316 54.27 -14.40 18.54
CA LYS A 316 53.65 -13.11 18.33
C LYS A 316 53.23 -12.42 19.65
N ILE A 317 52.73 -13.18 20.62
CA ILE A 317 52.37 -12.71 21.94
C ILE A 317 53.64 -12.24 22.74
N LYS A 318 54.71 -13.03 22.66
CA LYS A 318 55.95 -12.79 23.40
C LYS A 318 56.79 -11.65 22.82
N PHE A 319 56.78 -11.49 21.50
CA PHE A 319 57.66 -10.56 20.78
C PHE A 319 56.90 -9.50 19.96
N GLY A 320 55.57 -9.58 19.86
CA GLY A 320 54.76 -8.53 19.21
C GLY A 320 54.74 -7.28 20.08
N LYS A 321 55.30 -6.22 19.59
CA LYS A 321 55.13 -4.87 20.21
C LYS A 321 53.64 -4.52 20.20
N LYS A 322 53.16 -3.97 21.33
CA LYS A 322 51.85 -3.35 21.45
C LYS A 322 51.62 -2.28 20.40
#